data_42f5e8365eb68e397f56216653b08aba
#
_entry.id   42f5e8365eb68e397f56216653b08aba
#
_cell.length_a   1.000
_cell.length_b   1.000
_cell.length_c   1.000
_cell.angle_alpha   90.00
_cell.angle_beta   90.00
_cell.angle_gamma   90.00
#
_symmetry.space_group_name_H-M   'P 1'
#
loop_
_entity.id
_entity.type
_entity.pdbx_description
1 polymer ?
#
loop_
_entity_poly.entity_id
_entity_poly.type
_entity_poly.pdbx_seq_one_letter_code
_entity_poly.pdbx_strand_id
1 'polypeptide(L)'
;MIAYLSAEIGLYSELHTYSGGLGVLAGDHLKSAADEGIDIAAVTLLYREGYGRQHLDSEGNQTETYPDLDPSKHLKDTGLELEIPLDGHVLNSKIWTTVIKGIEGHEVPVYFLDTRHASNEDRHLKLSDRLYAGGDDMRVRQEYLLGVGGIRALKALGHWPLKGLHLNEGHCSFAGLEMIRQGWTREECSKRTLFTTHTPVAAGHDLSLIHI
;
A
#
# COMPACT_ATOMS: atom_id res chain seq x y z
N MET A 1 16.99 -2.87 7.09
CA MET A 1 15.81 -2.06 6.71
C MET A 1 14.55 -2.68 7.27
N ILE A 2 13.61 -1.89 7.76
CA ILE A 2 12.26 -2.26 8.18
C ILE A 2 11.33 -2.02 7.00
N ALA A 3 10.41 -2.94 6.71
CA ALA A 3 9.35 -2.74 5.74
C ALA A 3 8.11 -2.20 6.45
N TYR A 4 7.62 -1.03 6.04
CA TYR A 4 6.36 -0.45 6.50
C TYR A 4 5.30 -0.60 5.42
N LEU A 5 4.22 -1.31 5.70
CA LEU A 5 3.11 -1.49 4.78
C LEU A 5 1.87 -0.79 5.32
N SER A 6 1.20 -0.05 4.46
CA SER A 6 -0.03 0.64 4.80
C SER A 6 -0.94 0.74 3.58
N ALA A 7 -2.25 0.54 3.77
CA ALA A 7 -3.23 0.76 2.71
C ALA A 7 -3.33 2.23 2.30
N GLU A 8 -3.02 3.14 3.22
CA GLU A 8 -3.03 4.58 3.01
C GLU A 8 -1.71 5.21 3.43
N ILE A 9 -1.16 6.11 2.61
CA ILE A 9 -0.02 6.97 2.98
C ILE A 9 -0.28 8.37 2.45
N GLY A 10 -0.48 9.34 3.34
CA GLY A 10 -0.70 10.75 3.02
C GLY A 10 0.61 11.52 2.96
N LEU A 11 1.15 11.75 1.77
CA LEU A 11 2.39 12.49 1.57
C LEU A 11 2.15 13.90 1.05
N TYR A 12 1.39 14.01 -0.03
CA TYR A 12 1.09 15.25 -0.74
C TYR A 12 -0.39 15.28 -1.08
N SER A 13 -0.98 16.47 -1.14
CA SER A 13 -2.38 16.66 -1.50
C SER A 13 -2.73 16.21 -2.92
N GLU A 14 -1.73 16.19 -3.79
CA GLU A 14 -1.86 15.80 -5.19
C GLU A 14 -1.86 14.28 -5.38
N LEU A 15 -1.33 13.52 -4.41
CA LEU A 15 -1.36 12.06 -4.41
C LEU A 15 -2.56 11.58 -3.62
N HIS A 16 -3.57 11.09 -4.31
CA HIS A 16 -4.84 10.65 -3.72
C HIS A 16 -4.72 9.25 -3.07
N THR A 17 -3.63 8.99 -2.35
CA THR A 17 -3.31 7.71 -1.72
C THR A 17 -3.76 7.60 -0.27
N TYR A 18 -4.67 8.47 0.15
CA TYR A 18 -5.26 8.45 1.48
C TYR A 18 -6.65 9.10 1.49
N SER A 19 -7.45 8.76 2.49
CA SER A 19 -8.80 9.33 2.69
C SER A 19 -8.97 10.01 4.04
N GLY A 20 -8.21 9.59 5.05
CA GLY A 20 -8.42 10.05 6.41
C GLY A 20 -7.20 9.95 7.31
N GLY A 21 -7.48 9.85 8.63
CA GLY A 21 -6.46 9.89 9.67
C GLY A 21 -5.40 8.80 9.59
N LEU A 22 -5.76 7.61 9.10
CA LEU A 22 -4.82 6.50 8.92
C LEU A 22 -3.69 6.89 7.97
N GLY A 23 -4.04 7.49 6.83
CA GLY A 23 -3.06 7.91 5.84
C GLY A 23 -2.21 9.09 6.31
N VAL A 24 -2.81 10.06 7.01
CA VAL A 24 -2.07 11.20 7.60
C VAL A 24 -1.05 10.69 8.61
N LEU A 25 -1.47 9.79 9.53
CA LEU A 25 -0.58 9.17 10.50
C LEU A 25 0.57 8.43 9.82
N ALA A 26 0.28 7.63 8.79
CA ALA A 26 1.30 6.89 8.05
C ALA A 26 2.33 7.84 7.40
N GLY A 27 1.86 8.92 6.79
CA GLY A 27 2.74 9.95 6.22
C GLY A 27 3.62 10.64 7.26
N ASP A 28 3.06 11.03 8.40
CA ASP A 28 3.79 11.68 9.48
C ASP A 28 4.79 10.72 10.14
N HIS A 29 4.42 9.45 10.32
CA HIS A 29 5.33 8.40 10.80
C HIS A 29 6.58 8.28 9.89
N LEU A 30 6.39 8.26 8.57
CA LEU A 30 7.50 8.15 7.62
C LEU A 30 8.35 9.43 7.55
N LYS A 31 7.75 10.61 7.70
CA LYS A 31 8.48 11.89 7.79
C LYS A 31 9.34 11.91 9.06
N SER A 32 8.76 11.54 10.20
CA SER A 32 9.51 11.43 11.46
C SER A 32 10.63 10.38 11.37
N ALA A 33 10.38 9.24 10.72
CA ALA A 33 11.42 8.24 10.48
C ALA A 33 12.57 8.77 9.62
N ALA A 34 12.27 9.64 8.63
CA ALA A 34 13.29 10.30 7.84
C ALA A 34 14.10 11.31 8.67
N ASP A 35 13.45 12.09 9.54
CA ASP A 35 14.09 13.03 10.42
C ASP A 35 15.02 12.34 11.46
N GLU A 36 14.59 11.20 11.99
CA GLU A 36 15.33 10.40 12.96
C GLU A 36 16.36 9.43 12.33
N GLY A 37 16.50 9.42 11.01
CA GLY A 37 17.46 8.56 10.32
C GLY A 37 17.14 7.06 10.40
N ILE A 38 15.87 6.68 10.52
CA ILE A 38 15.44 5.28 10.64
C ILE A 38 15.50 4.58 9.28
N ASP A 39 16.16 3.42 9.25
CA ASP A 39 16.30 2.56 8.06
C ASP A 39 14.98 1.82 7.76
N ILE A 40 14.06 2.50 7.10
CA ILE A 40 12.70 2.04 6.77
C ILE A 40 12.38 2.32 5.30
N ALA A 41 11.58 1.45 4.68
CA ALA A 41 10.98 1.67 3.37
C ALA A 41 9.48 1.38 3.43
N ALA A 42 8.68 2.20 2.79
CA ALA A 42 7.24 2.06 2.81
C ALA A 42 6.68 1.52 1.49
N VAL A 43 5.59 0.76 1.58
CA VAL A 43 4.82 0.30 0.42
C VAL A 43 3.34 0.56 0.62
N THR A 44 2.69 1.06 -0.42
CA THR A 44 1.24 1.24 -0.52
C THR A 44 0.76 0.93 -1.93
N LEU A 45 -0.54 1.03 -2.19
CA LEU A 45 -1.12 0.94 -3.52
C LEU A 45 -1.19 2.33 -4.17
N LEU A 46 -1.04 2.38 -5.48
CA LEU A 46 -1.26 3.60 -6.23
C LEU A 46 -2.74 3.70 -6.62
N TYR A 47 -3.47 4.53 -5.88
CA TYR A 47 -4.88 4.76 -6.17
C TYR A 47 -5.04 5.83 -7.24
N ARG A 48 -5.14 5.41 -8.51
CA ARG A 48 -5.25 6.32 -9.67
C ARG A 48 -6.47 7.24 -9.59
N GLU A 49 -7.59 6.72 -9.11
CA GLU A 49 -8.85 7.44 -8.92
C GLU A 49 -9.06 7.91 -7.48
N GLY A 50 -8.20 7.46 -6.53
CA GLY A 50 -8.22 7.88 -5.14
C GLY A 50 -9.47 7.45 -4.37
N TYR A 51 -9.91 8.31 -3.45
CA TYR A 51 -11.10 8.09 -2.60
C TYR A 51 -12.36 8.77 -3.13
N GLY A 52 -12.28 9.55 -4.17
CA GLY A 52 -13.41 10.33 -4.70
C GLY A 52 -13.51 11.72 -4.08
N ARG A 53 -13.94 12.66 -4.91
CA ARG A 53 -14.25 14.03 -4.50
C ARG A 53 -15.74 14.23 -4.44
N GLN A 54 -16.21 14.64 -3.28
CA GLN A 54 -17.63 14.90 -3.04
C GLN A 54 -18.01 16.31 -3.47
N HIS A 55 -19.16 16.43 -4.11
CA HIS A 55 -19.73 17.68 -4.56
C HIS A 55 -21.21 17.71 -4.18
N LEU A 56 -21.80 18.90 -4.07
CA LEU A 56 -23.23 19.09 -3.99
C LEU A 56 -23.72 19.65 -5.35
N ASP A 57 -24.80 19.08 -5.86
CA ASP A 57 -25.48 19.64 -7.03
C ASP A 57 -26.36 20.86 -6.63
N SER A 58 -27.02 21.46 -7.63
CA SER A 58 -27.88 22.63 -7.40
C SER A 58 -29.13 22.33 -6.56
N GLU A 59 -29.48 21.05 -6.36
CA GLU A 59 -30.60 20.59 -5.56
C GLU A 59 -30.17 20.14 -4.16
N GLY A 60 -28.85 20.17 -3.87
CA GLY A 60 -28.28 19.74 -2.60
C GLY A 60 -28.02 18.24 -2.51
N ASN A 61 -28.11 17.49 -3.60
CA ASN A 61 -27.76 16.07 -3.61
C ASN A 61 -26.24 15.91 -3.72
N GLN A 62 -25.71 14.92 -2.99
CA GLN A 62 -24.30 14.58 -3.05
C GLN A 62 -23.98 13.84 -4.34
N THR A 63 -22.95 14.30 -5.03
CA THR A 63 -22.35 13.65 -6.19
C THR A 63 -20.86 13.40 -5.95
N GLU A 64 -20.28 12.46 -6.66
CA GLU A 64 -18.87 12.10 -6.53
C GLU A 64 -18.17 12.11 -7.89
N THR A 65 -16.93 12.56 -7.89
CA THR A 65 -16.04 12.47 -9.05
C THR A 65 -14.74 11.76 -8.68
N TYR A 66 -14.17 11.06 -9.64
CA TYR A 66 -12.94 10.29 -9.49
C TYR A 66 -11.94 10.74 -10.56
N PRO A 67 -11.23 11.85 -10.32
CA PRO A 67 -10.24 12.33 -11.28
C PRO A 67 -9.06 11.38 -11.38
N ASP A 68 -8.68 11.01 -12.59
CA ASP A 68 -7.56 10.11 -12.84
C ASP A 68 -6.22 10.81 -12.56
N LEU A 69 -5.37 10.17 -11.78
CA LEU A 69 -4.03 10.63 -11.45
C LEU A 69 -3.03 10.15 -12.53
N ASP A 70 -2.29 11.08 -13.10
CA ASP A 70 -1.09 10.76 -13.86
C ASP A 70 0.11 10.67 -12.90
N PRO A 71 0.60 9.46 -12.59
CA PRO A 71 1.68 9.32 -11.60
C PRO A 71 2.99 9.92 -12.05
N SER A 72 3.25 10.03 -13.35
CA SER A 72 4.50 10.56 -13.88
C SER A 72 4.76 12.02 -13.48
N LYS A 73 3.72 12.75 -13.06
CA LYS A 73 3.83 14.13 -12.58
C LYS A 73 4.34 14.24 -11.14
N HIS A 74 4.22 13.17 -10.35
CA HIS A 74 4.48 13.20 -8.91
C HIS A 74 5.43 12.11 -8.45
N LEU A 75 5.54 11.02 -9.21
CA LEU A 75 6.31 9.84 -8.87
C LEU A 75 7.29 9.50 -9.99
N LYS A 76 8.34 8.78 -9.63
CA LYS A 76 9.30 8.23 -10.57
C LYS A 76 8.94 6.77 -10.84
N ASP A 77 8.89 6.37 -12.12
CA ASP A 77 8.82 4.96 -12.51
C ASP A 77 10.16 4.30 -12.17
N THR A 78 10.13 3.19 -11.44
CA THR A 78 11.35 2.42 -11.13
C THR A 78 11.85 1.59 -12.32
N GLY A 79 10.99 1.39 -13.33
CA GLY A 79 11.23 0.48 -14.45
C GLY A 79 11.13 -1.00 -14.07
N LEU A 80 10.73 -1.32 -12.83
CA LEU A 80 10.53 -2.69 -12.37
C LEU A 80 9.04 -3.03 -12.40
N GLU A 81 8.78 -4.28 -12.78
CA GLU A 81 7.44 -4.86 -12.81
C GLU A 81 7.41 -6.15 -11.99
N LEU A 82 6.27 -6.44 -11.41
CA LEU A 82 6.04 -7.64 -10.61
C LEU A 82 5.02 -8.53 -11.28
N GLU A 83 5.27 -9.83 -11.20
CA GLU A 83 4.31 -10.87 -11.50
C GLU A 83 3.82 -11.50 -10.20
N ILE A 84 2.51 -11.38 -9.94
CA ILE A 84 1.89 -11.84 -8.70
C ILE A 84 0.78 -12.83 -9.07
N PRO A 85 0.86 -14.11 -8.64
CA PRO A 85 -0.24 -15.06 -8.84
C PRO A 85 -1.49 -14.57 -8.09
N LEU A 86 -2.60 -14.42 -8.78
CA LEU A 86 -3.88 -14.01 -8.21
C LEU A 86 -5.02 -14.69 -8.98
N ASP A 87 -5.94 -15.36 -8.30
CA ASP A 87 -7.13 -16.01 -8.87
C ASP A 87 -6.83 -16.98 -10.05
N GLY A 88 -5.69 -17.68 -10.00
CA GLY A 88 -5.27 -18.60 -11.07
C GLY A 88 -4.66 -17.89 -12.30
N HIS A 89 -4.46 -16.58 -12.24
CA HIS A 89 -3.86 -15.74 -13.28
C HIS A 89 -2.60 -15.05 -12.77
N VAL A 90 -1.91 -14.36 -13.68
CA VAL A 90 -0.79 -13.49 -13.31
C VAL A 90 -1.28 -12.05 -13.30
N LEU A 91 -1.18 -11.41 -12.13
CA LEU A 91 -1.36 -9.97 -11.98
C LEU A 91 0.00 -9.29 -12.17
N ASN A 92 0.06 -8.36 -13.12
CA ASN A 92 1.23 -7.53 -13.34
C ASN A 92 1.07 -6.20 -12.61
N SER A 93 2.12 -5.76 -11.91
CA SER A 93 2.12 -4.47 -11.21
C SER A 93 3.39 -3.71 -11.50
N LYS A 94 3.26 -2.44 -11.90
CA LYS A 94 4.37 -1.49 -11.94
C LYS A 94 4.70 -1.02 -10.53
N ILE A 95 5.94 -0.55 -10.36
CA ILE A 95 6.40 0.04 -9.10
C ILE A 95 6.78 1.49 -9.36
N TRP A 96 6.05 2.41 -8.76
CA TRP A 96 6.38 3.82 -8.71
C TRP A 96 7.04 4.16 -7.38
N THR A 97 7.81 5.24 -7.33
CA THR A 97 8.52 5.65 -6.11
C THR A 97 8.57 7.15 -5.94
N THR A 98 8.62 7.58 -4.68
CA THR A 98 9.09 8.89 -4.24
C THR A 98 9.98 8.72 -3.02
N VAL A 99 10.63 9.79 -2.59
CA VAL A 99 11.54 9.79 -1.44
C VAL A 99 11.17 10.90 -0.49
N ILE A 100 11.01 10.58 0.78
CA ILE A 100 10.88 11.55 1.86
C ILE A 100 12.29 11.88 2.35
N LYS A 101 12.62 13.17 2.40
CA LYS A 101 13.91 13.65 2.93
C LYS A 101 13.72 14.21 4.32
N GLY A 102 14.45 13.67 5.27
CA GLY A 102 14.52 14.18 6.63
C GLY A 102 15.41 15.42 6.75
N ILE A 103 15.34 16.06 7.90
CA ILE A 103 16.05 17.33 8.20
C ILE A 103 17.55 17.19 7.99
N GLU A 104 18.14 16.06 8.37
CA GLU A 104 19.58 15.78 8.20
C GLU A 104 19.91 15.11 6.85
N GLY A 105 18.95 15.02 5.94
CA GLY A 105 19.13 14.49 4.59
C GLY A 105 19.01 12.98 4.48
N HIS A 106 18.58 12.27 5.56
CA HIS A 106 18.24 10.85 5.47
C HIS A 106 17.04 10.67 4.54
N GLU A 107 17.09 9.63 3.71
CA GLU A 107 16.07 9.37 2.69
C GLU A 107 15.26 8.11 3.03
N VAL A 108 13.93 8.26 3.10
CA VAL A 108 12.98 7.16 3.26
C VAL A 108 12.23 6.96 1.93
N PRO A 109 12.45 5.84 1.23
CA PRO A 109 11.75 5.55 0.00
C PRO A 109 10.31 5.08 0.27
N VAL A 110 9.39 5.55 -0.56
CA VAL A 110 7.99 5.11 -0.58
C VAL A 110 7.66 4.55 -1.96
N TYR A 111 7.12 3.34 -1.99
CA TYR A 111 6.80 2.60 -3.19
C TYR A 111 5.29 2.43 -3.34
N PHE A 112 4.82 2.55 -4.58
CA PHE A 112 3.42 2.49 -4.94
C PHE A 112 3.21 1.40 -5.98
N LEU A 113 2.33 0.44 -5.68
CA LEU A 113 1.99 -0.64 -6.59
C LEU A 113 0.81 -0.22 -7.49
N ASP A 114 1.00 -0.33 -8.79
CA ASP A 114 0.05 0.10 -9.81
C ASP A 114 -0.31 -1.06 -10.74
N THR A 115 -1.58 -1.45 -10.75
CA THR A 115 -2.08 -2.54 -11.58
C THR A 115 -2.52 -2.11 -12.97
N ARG A 116 -2.46 -0.82 -13.31
CA ARG A 116 -2.72 -0.36 -14.69
C ARG A 116 -1.57 -0.75 -15.61
N HIS A 117 -1.56 -2.03 -15.97
CA HIS A 117 -0.58 -2.67 -16.83
C HIS A 117 -1.28 -3.32 -18.03
N ALA A 118 -0.75 -3.12 -19.24
CA ALA A 118 -1.40 -3.57 -20.48
C ALA A 118 -1.60 -5.09 -20.59
N SER A 119 -0.80 -5.87 -19.85
CA SER A 119 -0.93 -7.33 -19.81
C SER A 119 -1.97 -7.84 -18.81
N ASN A 120 -2.58 -6.97 -18.01
CA ASN A 120 -3.62 -7.36 -17.07
C ASN A 120 -4.97 -7.52 -17.76
N GLU A 121 -5.74 -8.51 -17.31
CA GLU A 121 -7.15 -8.62 -17.67
C GLU A 121 -7.96 -7.46 -17.07
N ASP A 122 -9.09 -7.11 -17.68
CA ASP A 122 -9.94 -5.99 -17.26
C ASP A 122 -10.30 -6.00 -15.77
N ARG A 123 -10.54 -7.19 -15.19
CA ARG A 123 -10.85 -7.37 -13.77
C ARG A 123 -9.70 -7.01 -12.84
N HIS A 124 -8.46 -7.10 -13.31
CA HIS A 124 -7.26 -6.81 -12.55
C HIS A 124 -6.67 -5.43 -12.86
N LEU A 125 -6.98 -4.91 -14.06
CA LEU A 125 -6.45 -3.64 -14.54
C LEU A 125 -6.71 -2.48 -13.58
N LYS A 126 -7.89 -2.48 -12.94
CA LYS A 126 -8.35 -1.43 -12.02
C LYS A 126 -8.29 -1.83 -10.55
N LEU A 127 -7.58 -2.90 -10.22
CA LEU A 127 -7.54 -3.40 -8.86
C LEU A 127 -7.00 -2.36 -7.85
N SER A 128 -6.01 -1.55 -8.24
CA SER A 128 -5.45 -0.50 -7.41
C SER A 128 -6.02 0.90 -7.66
N ASP A 129 -7.11 1.07 -8.45
CA ASP A 129 -7.56 2.41 -8.83
C ASP A 129 -8.21 3.20 -7.68
N ARG A 130 -9.02 2.55 -6.86
CA ARG A 130 -9.81 3.21 -5.82
C ARG A 130 -9.52 2.66 -4.43
N LEU A 131 -9.32 3.59 -3.51
CA LEU A 131 -9.20 3.30 -2.09
C LEU A 131 -10.58 2.96 -1.51
N TYR A 132 -10.68 1.83 -0.80
CA TYR A 132 -11.91 1.34 -0.15
C TYR A 132 -13.12 1.13 -1.07
N ALA A 133 -12.89 1.02 -2.36
CA ALA A 133 -13.95 0.73 -3.31
C ALA A 133 -14.20 -0.77 -3.47
N GLY A 134 -15.43 -1.11 -3.85
CA GLY A 134 -15.84 -2.49 -4.11
C GLY A 134 -16.29 -3.26 -2.87
N GLY A 135 -16.68 -4.49 -3.07
CA GLY A 135 -17.04 -5.43 -1.99
C GLY A 135 -15.83 -6.16 -1.44
N ASP A 136 -16.09 -7.11 -0.54
CA ASP A 136 -15.08 -7.90 0.18
C ASP A 136 -14.06 -8.56 -0.75
N ASP A 137 -14.50 -9.07 -1.90
CA ASP A 137 -13.62 -9.68 -2.91
C ASP A 137 -12.55 -8.71 -3.43
N MET A 138 -12.92 -7.46 -3.70
CA MET A 138 -12.01 -6.43 -4.16
C MET A 138 -11.00 -6.09 -3.07
N ARG A 139 -11.47 -5.94 -1.83
CA ARG A 139 -10.63 -5.62 -0.66
C ARG A 139 -9.59 -6.70 -0.41
N VAL A 140 -10.00 -7.96 -0.37
CA VAL A 140 -9.07 -9.09 -0.18
C VAL A 140 -7.99 -9.12 -1.27
N ARG A 141 -8.35 -8.85 -2.53
CA ARG A 141 -7.38 -8.77 -3.63
C ARG A 141 -6.43 -7.58 -3.49
N GLN A 142 -6.92 -6.42 -3.06
CA GLN A 142 -6.07 -5.25 -2.76
C GLN A 142 -5.12 -5.54 -1.61
N GLU A 143 -5.59 -6.16 -0.53
CA GLU A 143 -4.77 -6.55 0.62
C GLU A 143 -3.72 -7.60 0.24
N TYR A 144 -4.10 -8.57 -0.62
CA TYR A 144 -3.16 -9.55 -1.16
C TYR A 144 -2.08 -8.86 -2.01
N LEU A 145 -2.47 -7.96 -2.92
CA LEU A 145 -1.52 -7.16 -3.70
C LEU A 145 -0.59 -6.35 -2.80
N LEU A 146 -1.13 -5.67 -1.78
CA LEU A 146 -0.34 -4.88 -0.84
C LEU A 146 0.64 -5.74 -0.06
N GLY A 147 0.17 -6.83 0.56
CA GLY A 147 1.01 -7.69 1.41
C GLY A 147 2.02 -8.51 0.60
N VAL A 148 1.54 -9.32 -0.33
CA VAL A 148 2.41 -10.20 -1.15
C VAL A 148 3.21 -9.38 -2.15
N GLY A 149 2.56 -8.49 -2.89
CA GLY A 149 3.20 -7.62 -3.88
C GLY A 149 4.21 -6.69 -3.24
N GLY A 150 3.87 -6.10 -2.08
CA GLY A 150 4.77 -5.20 -1.34
C GLY A 150 6.08 -5.86 -0.93
N ILE A 151 6.03 -7.08 -0.37
CA ILE A 151 7.24 -7.83 0.00
C ILE A 151 8.07 -8.18 -1.24
N ARG A 152 7.42 -8.61 -2.33
CA ARG A 152 8.12 -8.90 -3.59
C ARG A 152 8.74 -7.65 -4.21
N ALA A 153 8.05 -6.51 -4.14
CA ALA A 153 8.58 -5.22 -4.60
C ALA A 153 9.87 -4.86 -3.86
N LEU A 154 9.85 -4.90 -2.54
CA LEU A 154 11.03 -4.59 -1.72
C LEU A 154 12.21 -5.51 -2.05
N LYS A 155 11.95 -6.80 -2.29
CA LYS A 155 12.99 -7.74 -2.70
C LYS A 155 13.55 -7.41 -4.09
N ALA A 156 12.69 -7.12 -5.06
CA ALA A 156 13.10 -6.75 -6.42
C ALA A 156 13.88 -5.43 -6.46
N LEU A 157 13.57 -4.50 -5.57
CA LEU A 157 14.27 -3.23 -5.40
C LEU A 157 15.60 -3.32 -4.64
N GLY A 158 16.00 -4.53 -4.21
CA GLY A 158 17.26 -4.76 -3.50
C GLY A 158 17.20 -4.52 -1.99
N HIS A 159 16.03 -4.30 -1.41
CA HIS A 159 15.83 -4.13 0.04
C HIS A 159 15.73 -5.47 0.77
N TRP A 160 16.67 -6.36 0.51
CA TRP A 160 16.66 -7.71 1.07
C TRP A 160 18.02 -8.08 1.68
N PRO A 161 18.10 -8.79 2.83
CA PRO A 161 16.99 -9.26 3.66
C PRO A 161 16.36 -8.15 4.52
N LEU A 162 15.06 -8.28 4.80
CA LEU A 162 14.37 -7.38 5.73
C LEU A 162 14.72 -7.73 7.18
N LYS A 163 14.87 -6.69 8.02
CA LYS A 163 15.10 -6.84 9.47
C LYS A 163 13.79 -6.99 10.24
N GLY A 164 12.71 -6.39 9.76
CA GLY A 164 11.40 -6.42 10.39
C GLY A 164 10.29 -5.95 9.44
N LEU A 165 9.05 -6.23 9.86
CA LEU A 165 7.82 -5.74 9.25
C LEU A 165 7.12 -4.81 10.23
N HIS A 166 6.60 -3.70 9.75
CA HIS A 166 5.62 -2.88 10.44
C HIS A 166 4.34 -2.85 9.61
N LEU A 167 3.30 -3.51 10.09
CA LEU A 167 2.01 -3.63 9.45
C LEU A 167 1.06 -2.60 10.05
N ASN A 168 0.62 -1.65 9.24
CA ASN A 168 -0.35 -0.64 9.64
C ASN A 168 -1.75 -1.12 9.30
N GLU A 169 -2.48 -1.60 10.30
CA GLU A 169 -3.79 -2.26 10.24
C GLU A 169 -3.79 -3.64 9.56
N GLY A 170 -4.94 -4.33 9.61
CA GLY A 170 -5.16 -5.66 9.06
C GLY A 170 -4.92 -5.79 7.56
N HIS A 171 -5.09 -4.70 6.82
CA HIS A 171 -4.92 -4.63 5.36
C HIS A 171 -3.55 -5.14 4.85
N CYS A 172 -2.55 -5.24 5.73
CA CYS A 172 -1.20 -5.65 5.39
C CYS A 172 -0.87 -7.10 5.77
N SER A 173 -1.82 -7.85 6.31
CA SER A 173 -1.59 -9.17 6.95
C SER A 173 -0.94 -10.20 6.03
N PHE A 174 -1.25 -10.19 4.74
CA PHE A 174 -0.63 -11.09 3.77
C PHE A 174 0.89 -10.94 3.65
N ALA A 175 1.47 -9.83 4.11
CA ALA A 175 2.91 -9.66 4.14
C ALA A 175 3.61 -10.68 5.04
N GLY A 176 3.02 -10.98 6.21
CA GLY A 176 3.56 -12.01 7.11
C GLY A 176 3.60 -13.40 6.46
N LEU A 177 2.54 -13.76 5.72
CA LEU A 177 2.48 -15.03 4.98
C LEU A 177 3.53 -15.07 3.87
N GLU A 178 3.71 -13.97 3.13
CA GLU A 178 4.74 -13.89 2.10
C GLU A 178 6.15 -13.96 2.70
N MET A 179 6.42 -13.38 3.87
CA MET A 179 7.70 -13.50 4.55
C MET A 179 8.00 -14.95 4.94
N ILE A 180 6.99 -15.71 5.43
CA ILE A 180 7.16 -17.14 5.70
C ILE A 180 7.47 -17.89 4.40
N ARG A 181 6.77 -17.58 3.31
CA ARG A 181 7.05 -18.15 1.99
C ARG A 181 8.45 -17.82 1.48
N GLN A 182 9.00 -16.65 1.86
CA GLN A 182 10.36 -16.20 1.51
C GLN A 182 11.45 -16.77 2.45
N GLY A 183 11.08 -17.60 3.42
CA GLY A 183 12.00 -18.34 4.25
C GLY A 183 12.05 -17.95 5.72
N TRP A 184 11.24 -17.01 6.19
CA TRP A 184 11.11 -16.80 7.63
C TRP A 184 10.35 -17.97 8.28
N THR A 185 10.78 -18.37 9.45
CA THR A 185 9.99 -19.25 10.29
C THR A 185 8.78 -18.48 10.89
N ARG A 186 7.78 -19.19 11.37
CA ARG A 186 6.67 -18.56 12.11
C ARG A 186 7.16 -17.78 13.32
N GLU A 187 8.17 -18.30 14.01
CA GLU A 187 8.78 -17.66 15.19
C GLU A 187 9.51 -16.37 14.81
N GLU A 188 10.27 -16.37 13.71
CA GLU A 188 10.92 -15.16 13.20
C GLU A 188 9.89 -14.13 12.76
N CYS A 189 8.83 -14.54 12.05
CA CYS A 189 7.76 -13.65 11.66
C CYS A 189 7.11 -13.00 12.89
N SER A 190 6.77 -13.78 13.92
CA SER A 190 6.18 -13.27 15.17
C SER A 190 7.10 -12.28 15.90
N LYS A 191 8.40 -12.57 15.96
CA LYS A 191 9.38 -11.73 16.68
C LYS A 191 9.77 -10.45 15.94
N ARG A 192 9.63 -10.44 14.62
CA ARG A 192 10.11 -9.34 13.76
C ARG A 192 8.95 -8.55 13.13
N THR A 193 7.71 -8.83 13.50
CA THR A 193 6.54 -8.11 13.00
C THR A 193 5.95 -7.25 14.11
N LEU A 194 5.84 -5.95 13.84
CA LEU A 194 5.03 -5.02 14.61
C LEU A 194 3.69 -4.85 13.87
N PHE A 195 2.60 -5.11 14.56
CA PHE A 195 1.25 -4.87 14.08
C PHE A 195 0.65 -3.70 14.86
N THR A 196 0.24 -2.66 14.15
CA THR A 196 -0.42 -1.50 14.75
C THR A 196 -1.87 -1.45 14.32
N THR A 197 -2.79 -1.42 15.28
CA THR A 197 -4.22 -1.23 15.04
C THR A 197 -4.69 0.05 15.70
N HIS A 198 -5.52 0.83 14.99
CA HIS A 198 -6.04 2.12 15.43
C HIS A 198 -7.55 2.10 15.62
N THR A 199 -8.23 1.09 15.08
CA THR A 199 -9.69 1.04 14.99
C THR A 199 -10.25 -0.06 15.90
N PRO A 200 -10.59 0.25 17.17
CA PRO A 200 -11.03 -0.75 18.16
C PRO A 200 -12.51 -1.11 18.05
N VAL A 201 -13.10 -1.00 16.85
CA VAL A 201 -14.52 -1.28 16.60
C VAL A 201 -14.69 -2.27 15.46
N ALA A 202 -15.82 -3.00 15.43
CA ALA A 202 -16.06 -4.06 14.45
C ALA A 202 -15.90 -3.61 12.97
N ALA A 203 -16.24 -2.35 12.67
CA ALA A 203 -16.07 -1.80 11.32
C ALA A 203 -14.60 -1.65 10.87
N GLY A 204 -13.64 -1.66 11.81
CA GLY A 204 -12.21 -1.65 11.50
C GLY A 204 -11.57 -3.03 11.43
N HIS A 205 -12.36 -4.05 11.72
CA HIS A 205 -11.93 -5.43 11.62
C HIS A 205 -12.70 -6.07 10.48
N ASP A 206 -12.14 -6.06 9.31
CA ASP A 206 -12.59 -6.99 8.30
C ASP A 206 -12.49 -8.38 8.90
N LEU A 207 -13.56 -9.16 8.81
CA LEU A 207 -13.54 -10.58 9.15
C LEU A 207 -12.49 -11.22 8.25
N SER A 208 -11.26 -11.14 8.71
CA SER A 208 -10.15 -11.57 7.92
C SER A 208 -10.24 -13.08 7.81
N LEU A 209 -10.07 -13.57 6.59
CA LEU A 209 -9.87 -15.00 6.29
C LEU A 209 -8.74 -15.64 7.13
N ILE A 210 -7.96 -14.83 7.86
CA ILE A 210 -6.93 -15.26 8.81
C ILE A 210 -7.54 -15.96 10.04
N HIS A 211 -8.82 -15.72 10.34
CA HIS A 211 -9.53 -16.39 11.43
C HIS A 211 -10.29 -17.66 11.00
N ILE A 212 -10.22 -18.02 9.74
CA ILE A 212 -10.70 -19.27 9.19
C ILE A 212 -9.48 -20.21 9.00
#